data_3d6e83cc4580274a7334d891b22d3976
#
_entry.id   3d6e83cc4580274a7334d891b22d3976
#
_cell.length_a   1.000
_cell.length_b   1.000
_cell.length_c   1.000
_cell.angle_alpha   90.00
_cell.angle_beta   90.00
_cell.angle_gamma   90.00
#
_symmetry.space_group_name_H-M   'P 1'
#
loop_
_entity.id
_entity.type
_entity.pdbx_description
1 polymer ?
#
loop_
_entity_poly.entity_id
_entity_poly.type
_entity_poly.pdbx_seq_one_letter_code
_entity_poly.pdbx_strand_id
1 'polypeptide(L)'
;MGETEYSEALKLGKKEYRARIAKGQFPYLPVLDEILSEADIQTEQNMGLVQVPLDFVVGTSTMGRTYSFAANFMPILDWETEFAVKWSNLSDAQMNEGIRDPIKAFEYMNRYYVLEGNKRVSVLKYFNAVSIPAIVTRKIPKLSDDYDVRLYYEYMKFNEITGLCSVEFTKLGNADKLLSLVGKEGRWDDETKEKFAKVMFDFSKVYNFRGGDRLDIKLGDAITVFMEVFGMDAMLEMSENDYNKNVINTWKEFAAEGEKHKINLVLDPKKVQTKKSLLNYLIPQTPKKLKVVFLYPRKPKTSAWLYSHELGRMYLDETFSDKLETEYVAGVDENNVEQVLEDIIKSGADIIFCVGPQMMPNSLKVAVEHPEVYILNCSLNAPHLYIRTYYGRMYEAKFLAGMIAGAVTDNERVAYIADYPIYGMIANINAFALGVASVNPRAKVYLAWSKTKDYDRNKFLTENDLHYVSDQDIITPNDASRYFGLYKLQDGQALNLAMPIWNWGVFYEKLLQSVLAGSYKAEGQEQVKALNYWWGMSAGVIDLICSKHVPYGVKRLADHLKSDITKGEVVPFFGQIYDQKGELKNKGEHEMKPSDIMKMDWLVDNVVGSIPPMSEFVDNAKMVVELKGVEENKL
;
A
#
# COMPACT_ATOMS: atom_id res chain seq x y z
N MET A 1 -42.70 -30.95 -19.20
CA MET A 1 -41.28 -30.64 -18.84
C MET A 1 -41.24 -29.61 -17.75
N GLY A 2 -41.78 -28.42 -17.85
CA GLY A 2 -41.70 -27.38 -16.85
C GLY A 2 -42.25 -27.71 -15.46
N GLU A 3 -43.16 -28.70 -15.35
CA GLU A 3 -43.66 -29.18 -14.05
C GLU A 3 -42.61 -30.01 -13.26
N THR A 4 -41.75 -30.74 -13.97
CA THR A 4 -40.64 -31.50 -13.39
C THR A 4 -39.61 -30.55 -12.82
N GLU A 5 -39.21 -29.53 -13.60
CA GLU A 5 -38.25 -28.50 -13.22
C GLU A 5 -38.79 -27.66 -12.04
N TYR A 6 -40.10 -27.33 -12.04
CA TYR A 6 -40.69 -26.66 -10.89
C TYR A 6 -40.59 -27.51 -9.60
N SER A 7 -40.85 -28.82 -9.68
CA SER A 7 -40.73 -29.72 -8.52
C SER A 7 -39.30 -29.76 -7.97
N GLU A 8 -38.30 -29.75 -8.85
CA GLU A 8 -36.89 -29.70 -8.45
C GLU A 8 -36.50 -28.34 -7.85
N ALA A 9 -36.89 -27.26 -8.50
CA ALA A 9 -36.66 -25.90 -8.01
C ALA A 9 -37.35 -25.71 -6.63
N LEU A 10 -38.56 -26.22 -6.43
CA LEU A 10 -39.27 -26.21 -5.16
C LEU A 10 -38.50 -26.94 -4.04
N LYS A 11 -37.88 -28.09 -4.36
CA LYS A 11 -37.02 -28.82 -3.41
C LYS A 11 -35.80 -27.99 -3.01
N LEU A 12 -35.16 -27.32 -3.99
CA LEU A 12 -34.04 -26.43 -3.72
C LEU A 12 -34.45 -25.22 -2.88
N GLY A 13 -35.61 -24.61 -3.14
CA GLY A 13 -36.14 -23.50 -2.36
C GLY A 13 -36.45 -23.90 -0.92
N LYS A 14 -37.17 -25.03 -0.74
CA LYS A 14 -37.48 -25.56 0.60
C LYS A 14 -36.21 -25.99 1.38
N LYS A 15 -35.17 -26.46 0.71
CA LYS A 15 -33.87 -26.78 1.31
C LYS A 15 -33.17 -25.51 1.82
N GLU A 16 -33.05 -24.47 0.98
CA GLU A 16 -32.46 -23.20 1.34
C GLU A 16 -33.20 -22.51 2.48
N TYR A 17 -34.53 -22.48 2.41
CA TYR A 17 -35.37 -21.93 3.45
C TYR A 17 -35.07 -22.55 4.83
N ARG A 18 -35.05 -23.90 4.90
CA ARG A 18 -34.75 -24.61 6.15
C ARG A 18 -33.31 -24.39 6.63
N ALA A 19 -32.35 -24.36 5.71
CA ALA A 19 -30.96 -24.15 6.05
C ALA A 19 -30.72 -22.76 6.66
N ARG A 20 -31.40 -21.73 6.16
CA ARG A 20 -31.31 -20.37 6.70
C ARG A 20 -31.94 -20.22 8.05
N ILE A 21 -33.14 -20.79 8.25
CA ILE A 21 -33.78 -20.80 9.57
C ILE A 21 -32.88 -21.50 10.61
N ALA A 22 -32.28 -22.63 10.25
CA ALA A 22 -31.39 -23.37 11.15
C ALA A 22 -30.14 -22.56 11.55
N LYS A 23 -29.73 -21.58 10.72
CA LYS A 23 -28.62 -20.65 10.98
C LYS A 23 -29.06 -19.31 11.60
N GLY A 24 -30.35 -19.16 11.93
CA GLY A 24 -30.89 -17.88 12.43
C GLY A 24 -30.87 -16.74 11.38
N GLN A 25 -30.87 -17.08 10.09
CA GLN A 25 -30.84 -16.12 8.99
C GLN A 25 -32.22 -15.94 8.38
N PHE A 26 -32.49 -14.76 7.81
CA PHE A 26 -33.74 -14.48 7.11
C PHE A 26 -33.89 -15.39 5.88
N PRO A 27 -34.98 -16.17 5.77
CA PRO A 27 -35.08 -17.24 4.77
C PRO A 27 -35.63 -16.79 3.41
N TYR A 28 -36.19 -15.58 3.31
CA TYR A 28 -36.79 -15.05 2.09
C TYR A 28 -35.83 -14.10 1.36
N LEU A 29 -36.27 -13.56 0.20
CA LEU A 29 -35.53 -12.55 -0.54
C LEU A 29 -35.40 -11.26 0.28
N PRO A 30 -34.20 -10.63 0.33
CA PRO A 30 -34.04 -9.27 0.85
C PRO A 30 -34.93 -8.28 0.11
N VAL A 31 -35.48 -7.30 0.82
CA VAL A 31 -36.37 -6.27 0.29
C VAL A 31 -35.67 -4.93 0.31
N LEU A 32 -35.55 -4.30 -0.83
CA LEU A 32 -34.85 -3.02 -0.95
C LEU A 32 -35.53 -1.91 -0.14
N ASP A 33 -36.87 -1.84 -0.15
CA ASP A 33 -37.62 -0.82 0.59
C ASP A 33 -37.36 -0.88 2.09
N GLU A 34 -37.09 -2.07 2.65
CA GLU A 34 -36.70 -2.22 4.06
C GLU A 34 -35.26 -1.73 4.31
N ILE A 35 -34.35 -1.96 3.37
CA ILE A 35 -32.96 -1.51 3.44
C ILE A 35 -32.90 0.02 3.31
N LEU A 36 -33.66 0.60 2.39
CA LEU A 36 -33.68 2.05 2.13
C LEU A 36 -34.45 2.86 3.17
N SER A 37 -35.32 2.25 3.97
CA SER A 37 -36.02 2.99 5.03
C SER A 37 -35.07 3.64 6.05
N GLU A 38 -33.84 3.11 6.16
CA GLU A 38 -32.78 3.59 7.06
C GLU A 38 -31.65 4.34 6.29
N ALA A 39 -31.72 4.38 4.95
CA ALA A 39 -30.65 4.92 4.12
C ALA A 39 -31.01 6.31 3.56
N ASP A 40 -30.03 7.21 3.63
CA ASP A 40 -30.12 8.55 3.02
C ASP A 40 -29.73 8.47 1.53
N ILE A 41 -30.73 8.45 0.64
CA ILE A 41 -30.54 8.41 -0.81
C ILE A 41 -30.38 9.84 -1.35
N GLN A 42 -29.27 10.08 -2.06
CA GLN A 42 -28.97 11.39 -2.66
C GLN A 42 -29.74 11.61 -3.96
N THR A 43 -29.75 10.60 -4.86
CA THR A 43 -30.36 10.71 -6.19
C THR A 43 -30.59 9.33 -6.81
N GLU A 44 -31.37 9.32 -7.89
CA GLU A 44 -31.58 8.14 -8.73
C GLU A 44 -31.05 8.40 -10.14
N GLN A 45 -30.40 7.42 -10.73
CA GLN A 45 -29.83 7.45 -12.08
C GLN A 45 -30.41 6.34 -12.94
N ASN A 46 -30.97 6.69 -14.10
CA ASN A 46 -31.41 5.69 -15.07
C ASN A 46 -30.21 5.15 -15.85
N MET A 47 -29.92 3.86 -15.68
CA MET A 47 -28.82 3.16 -16.35
C MET A 47 -29.22 2.59 -17.72
N GLY A 48 -30.49 2.61 -18.06
CA GLY A 48 -31.00 1.99 -19.28
C GLY A 48 -30.99 0.47 -19.25
N LEU A 49 -30.81 -0.14 -20.43
CA LEU A 49 -30.71 -1.58 -20.60
C LEU A 49 -29.29 -2.06 -20.33
N VAL A 50 -29.13 -2.91 -19.31
CA VAL A 50 -27.84 -3.44 -18.86
C VAL A 50 -27.91 -4.96 -18.79
N GLN A 51 -26.83 -5.67 -19.14
CA GLN A 51 -26.67 -7.10 -18.85
C GLN A 51 -26.21 -7.27 -17.40
N VAL A 52 -27.11 -7.76 -16.55
CA VAL A 52 -26.85 -7.92 -15.12
C VAL A 52 -26.46 -9.36 -14.82
N PRO A 53 -25.28 -9.62 -14.21
CA PRO A 53 -24.93 -10.96 -13.74
C PRO A 53 -25.94 -11.44 -12.68
N LEU A 54 -26.43 -12.66 -12.85
CA LEU A 54 -27.46 -13.19 -11.93
C LEU A 54 -27.00 -13.35 -10.50
N ASP A 55 -25.70 -13.50 -10.26
CA ASP A 55 -25.14 -13.55 -8.92
C ASP A 55 -25.27 -12.23 -8.15
N PHE A 56 -25.36 -11.11 -8.86
CA PHE A 56 -25.55 -9.78 -8.29
C PHE A 56 -27.04 -9.46 -8.04
N VAL A 57 -27.97 -10.27 -8.56
CA VAL A 57 -29.40 -10.14 -8.27
C VAL A 57 -29.69 -10.85 -6.95
N VAL A 58 -29.87 -10.07 -5.89
CA VAL A 58 -29.93 -10.58 -4.51
C VAL A 58 -31.30 -10.50 -3.86
N GLY A 59 -32.21 -9.67 -4.37
CA GLY A 59 -33.47 -9.41 -3.71
C GLY A 59 -34.57 -8.84 -4.62
N THR A 60 -35.64 -8.42 -3.99
CA THR A 60 -36.81 -7.77 -4.63
C THR A 60 -36.97 -6.35 -4.10
N SER A 61 -37.63 -5.49 -4.87
CA SER A 61 -37.82 -4.10 -4.46
C SER A 61 -38.84 -3.96 -3.34
N THR A 62 -39.96 -4.70 -3.40
CA THR A 62 -41.09 -4.57 -2.48
C THR A 62 -41.47 -5.88 -1.79
N MET A 63 -42.09 -5.82 -0.63
CA MET A 63 -42.51 -6.98 0.19
C MET A 63 -43.53 -7.91 -0.49
N GLY A 64 -44.32 -7.40 -1.44
CA GLY A 64 -45.50 -8.08 -1.93
C GLY A 64 -45.32 -9.47 -2.58
N ARG A 65 -44.09 -9.93 -2.80
CA ARG A 65 -43.78 -11.23 -3.41
C ARG A 65 -42.66 -12.00 -2.71
N THR A 66 -42.19 -11.52 -1.59
CA THR A 66 -41.09 -12.10 -0.82
C THR A 66 -41.38 -13.56 -0.44
N TYR A 67 -42.60 -13.84 0.01
CA TYR A 67 -43.02 -15.16 0.50
C TYR A 67 -43.17 -16.23 -0.59
N SER A 68 -42.98 -15.91 -1.84
CA SER A 68 -43.03 -16.88 -2.93
C SER A 68 -41.69 -17.54 -3.22
N PHE A 69 -40.61 -16.99 -2.70
CA PHE A 69 -39.24 -17.42 -2.97
C PHE A 69 -38.41 -17.56 -1.70
N ALA A 70 -37.54 -18.56 -1.66
CA ALA A 70 -36.44 -18.59 -0.73
C ALA A 70 -35.37 -17.56 -1.14
N ALA A 71 -34.41 -17.28 -0.26
CA ALA A 71 -33.36 -16.29 -0.48
C ALA A 71 -32.46 -16.53 -1.71
N ASN A 72 -32.43 -17.74 -2.24
CA ASN A 72 -31.78 -18.11 -3.49
C ASN A 72 -32.66 -17.92 -4.76
N PHE A 73 -33.77 -17.24 -4.66
CA PHE A 73 -34.79 -17.10 -5.70
C PHE A 73 -35.53 -18.39 -6.09
N MET A 74 -35.28 -19.52 -5.46
CA MET A 74 -36.03 -20.73 -5.77
C MET A 74 -37.43 -20.66 -5.13
N PRO A 75 -38.46 -21.24 -5.83
CA PRO A 75 -39.83 -21.20 -5.35
C PRO A 75 -40.04 -22.01 -4.04
N ILE A 76 -41.00 -21.56 -3.20
CA ILE A 76 -41.38 -22.27 -1.97
C ILE A 76 -42.86 -22.55 -1.88
N LEU A 77 -43.66 -22.04 -2.84
CA LEU A 77 -45.08 -22.32 -2.95
C LEU A 77 -45.33 -23.69 -3.55
N ASP A 78 -46.41 -24.35 -3.12
CA ASP A 78 -46.74 -25.69 -3.65
C ASP A 78 -47.16 -25.66 -5.11
N TRP A 79 -47.11 -26.83 -5.75
CA TRP A 79 -47.28 -27.00 -7.19
C TRP A 79 -48.68 -26.70 -7.71
N GLU A 80 -49.74 -26.74 -6.85
CA GLU A 80 -51.14 -26.44 -7.20
C GLU A 80 -51.45 -24.93 -7.34
N THR A 81 -50.44 -24.08 -7.24
CA THR A 81 -50.63 -22.63 -7.28
C THR A 81 -50.51 -22.03 -8.71
N GLU A 82 -51.24 -20.92 -8.96
CA GLU A 82 -51.07 -20.14 -10.20
C GLU A 82 -49.62 -19.70 -10.38
N PHE A 83 -48.89 -19.53 -9.28
CA PHE A 83 -47.47 -19.22 -9.31
C PHE A 83 -46.67 -20.35 -9.96
N ALA A 84 -46.93 -21.59 -9.62
CA ALA A 84 -46.25 -22.78 -10.16
C ALA A 84 -46.52 -22.92 -11.67
N VAL A 85 -47.76 -22.75 -12.09
CA VAL A 85 -48.12 -22.78 -13.53
C VAL A 85 -47.35 -21.72 -14.31
N LYS A 86 -47.31 -20.47 -13.85
CA LYS A 86 -46.58 -19.38 -14.52
C LYS A 86 -45.07 -19.60 -14.52
N TRP A 87 -44.50 -20.20 -13.46
CA TRP A 87 -43.10 -20.53 -13.38
C TRP A 87 -42.75 -21.66 -14.36
N SER A 88 -43.57 -22.72 -14.42
CA SER A 88 -43.38 -23.84 -15.35
C SER A 88 -43.45 -23.42 -16.83
N ASN A 89 -44.39 -22.52 -17.16
CA ASN A 89 -44.47 -21.96 -18.52
C ASN A 89 -43.21 -21.17 -18.90
N LEU A 90 -42.63 -20.40 -17.95
CA LEU A 90 -41.37 -19.70 -18.17
C LEU A 90 -40.20 -20.69 -18.30
N SER A 91 -40.20 -21.79 -17.54
CA SER A 91 -39.21 -22.86 -17.66
C SER A 91 -39.24 -23.51 -19.04
N ASP A 92 -40.45 -23.84 -19.54
CA ASP A 92 -40.63 -24.36 -20.91
C ASP A 92 -40.19 -23.36 -21.98
N ALA A 93 -40.47 -22.06 -21.81
CA ALA A 93 -39.98 -21.00 -22.69
C ALA A 93 -38.45 -20.91 -22.69
N GLN A 94 -37.84 -21.01 -21.50
CA GLN A 94 -36.37 -21.00 -21.37
C GLN A 94 -35.71 -22.17 -22.12
N MET A 95 -36.28 -23.36 -22.01
CA MET A 95 -35.77 -24.56 -22.71
C MET A 95 -35.94 -24.50 -24.23
N ASN A 96 -37.03 -23.90 -24.73
CA ASN A 96 -37.35 -23.88 -26.15
C ASN A 96 -36.67 -22.73 -26.91
N GLU A 97 -36.71 -21.53 -26.38
CA GLU A 97 -36.28 -20.32 -27.12
C GLU A 97 -35.43 -19.35 -26.31
N GLY A 98 -35.28 -19.58 -25.00
CA GLY A 98 -34.59 -18.70 -24.06
C GLY A 98 -35.41 -17.48 -23.66
N ILE A 99 -35.28 -17.05 -22.40
CA ILE A 99 -35.92 -15.85 -21.90
C ILE A 99 -35.07 -14.64 -22.29
N ARG A 100 -35.63 -13.76 -23.14
CA ARG A 100 -34.95 -12.54 -23.61
C ARG A 100 -35.55 -11.24 -23.10
N ASP A 101 -36.74 -11.29 -22.54
CA ASP A 101 -37.43 -10.11 -22.02
C ASP A 101 -36.68 -9.52 -20.84
N PRO A 102 -36.33 -8.22 -20.86
CA PRO A 102 -35.63 -7.58 -19.78
C PRO A 102 -36.50 -7.53 -18.51
N ILE A 103 -35.86 -7.70 -17.36
CA ILE A 103 -36.46 -7.38 -16.05
C ILE A 103 -36.36 -5.88 -15.77
N LYS A 104 -37.12 -5.39 -14.78
CA LYS A 104 -36.88 -4.09 -14.18
C LYS A 104 -36.26 -4.28 -12.80
N ALA A 105 -35.17 -3.56 -12.49
CA ALA A 105 -34.49 -3.68 -11.23
C ALA A 105 -33.95 -2.33 -10.75
N PHE A 106 -33.85 -2.19 -9.43
CA PHE A 106 -33.03 -1.17 -8.80
C PHE A 106 -31.65 -1.71 -8.54
N GLU A 107 -30.63 -0.90 -8.75
CA GLU A 107 -29.29 -1.15 -8.28
C GLU A 107 -29.02 -0.27 -7.05
N TYR A 108 -28.50 -0.89 -5.97
CA TYR A 108 -28.06 -0.21 -4.76
C TYR A 108 -26.83 -0.93 -4.21
N MET A 109 -25.73 -0.20 -3.95
CA MET A 109 -24.48 -0.74 -3.43
C MET A 109 -23.97 -1.96 -4.21
N ASN A 110 -23.99 -1.85 -5.55
CA ASN A 110 -23.61 -2.92 -6.49
C ASN A 110 -24.40 -4.23 -6.32
N ARG A 111 -25.66 -4.15 -5.86
CA ARG A 111 -26.59 -5.28 -5.80
C ARG A 111 -27.89 -4.89 -6.48
N TYR A 112 -28.52 -5.87 -7.12
CA TYR A 112 -29.75 -5.65 -7.90
C TYR A 112 -30.95 -6.24 -7.20
N TYR A 113 -32.01 -5.45 -7.12
CA TYR A 113 -33.27 -5.76 -6.49
C TYR A 113 -34.39 -5.68 -7.52
N VAL A 114 -35.05 -6.80 -7.77
CA VAL A 114 -36.02 -6.94 -8.85
C VAL A 114 -37.31 -6.16 -8.53
N LEU A 115 -37.68 -5.21 -9.39
CA LEU A 115 -38.97 -4.54 -9.36
C LEU A 115 -40.03 -5.37 -10.11
N GLU A 116 -39.65 -5.89 -11.29
CA GLU A 116 -40.53 -6.68 -12.15
C GLU A 116 -39.72 -7.81 -12.79
N GLY A 117 -40.21 -9.07 -12.69
CA GLY A 117 -39.58 -10.23 -13.33
C GLY A 117 -38.98 -11.26 -12.38
N ASN A 118 -39.31 -11.28 -11.09
CA ASN A 118 -38.79 -12.23 -10.11
C ASN A 118 -38.84 -13.71 -10.57
N LYS A 119 -39.93 -14.12 -11.29
CA LYS A 119 -40.03 -15.48 -11.82
C LYS A 119 -39.03 -15.75 -12.94
N ARG A 120 -38.75 -14.75 -13.81
CA ARG A 120 -37.71 -14.84 -14.86
C ARG A 120 -36.33 -15.05 -14.22
N VAL A 121 -36.01 -14.26 -13.18
CA VAL A 121 -34.77 -14.43 -12.41
C VAL A 121 -34.71 -15.83 -11.77
N SER A 122 -35.79 -16.30 -11.18
CA SER A 122 -35.89 -17.63 -10.56
C SER A 122 -35.59 -18.74 -11.55
N VAL A 123 -36.24 -18.72 -12.73
CA VAL A 123 -36.04 -19.72 -13.78
C VAL A 123 -34.59 -19.67 -14.29
N LEU A 124 -34.07 -18.50 -14.60
CA LEU A 124 -32.71 -18.37 -15.11
C LEU A 124 -31.64 -18.80 -14.09
N LYS A 125 -31.83 -18.50 -12.79
CA LYS A 125 -30.96 -19.00 -11.72
C LYS A 125 -31.03 -20.53 -11.60
N TYR A 126 -32.22 -21.14 -11.76
CA TYR A 126 -32.38 -22.59 -11.75
C TYR A 126 -31.59 -23.26 -12.89
N PHE A 127 -31.57 -22.65 -14.08
CA PHE A 127 -30.80 -23.12 -15.23
C PHE A 127 -29.33 -22.66 -15.22
N ASN A 128 -28.85 -22.07 -14.16
CA ASN A 128 -27.48 -21.55 -14.01
C ASN A 128 -27.08 -20.59 -15.15
N ALA A 129 -28.00 -19.77 -15.61
CA ALA A 129 -27.68 -18.72 -16.58
C ALA A 129 -26.75 -17.68 -15.93
N VAL A 130 -25.84 -17.12 -16.74
CA VAL A 130 -24.81 -16.18 -16.26
C VAL A 130 -25.38 -14.79 -16.00
N SER A 131 -26.25 -14.31 -16.89
CA SER A 131 -26.77 -12.93 -16.84
C SER A 131 -28.20 -12.85 -17.34
N ILE A 132 -28.83 -11.70 -17.07
CA ILE A 132 -30.16 -11.34 -17.54
C ILE A 132 -30.17 -9.89 -18.02
N PRO A 133 -30.85 -9.56 -19.16
CA PRO A 133 -31.08 -8.18 -19.55
C PRO A 133 -32.02 -7.50 -18.54
N ALA A 134 -31.66 -6.30 -18.10
CA ALA A 134 -32.43 -5.54 -17.12
C ALA A 134 -32.48 -4.05 -17.46
N ILE A 135 -33.64 -3.43 -17.30
CA ILE A 135 -33.78 -1.97 -17.26
C ILE A 135 -33.52 -1.56 -15.81
N VAL A 136 -32.42 -0.86 -15.58
CA VAL A 136 -31.89 -0.58 -14.24
C VAL A 136 -32.01 0.89 -13.88
N THR A 137 -32.50 1.16 -12.68
CA THR A 137 -32.40 2.45 -12.00
C THR A 137 -31.48 2.31 -10.81
N ARG A 138 -30.37 3.06 -10.80
CA ARG A 138 -29.41 3.10 -9.70
C ARG A 138 -29.87 4.05 -8.62
N LYS A 139 -29.87 3.61 -7.37
CA LYS A 139 -30.12 4.42 -6.18
C LYS A 139 -28.79 4.76 -5.52
N ILE A 140 -28.42 6.03 -5.54
CA ILE A 140 -27.11 6.50 -5.07
C ILE A 140 -27.24 6.97 -3.62
N PRO A 141 -26.55 6.35 -2.65
CA PRO A 141 -26.53 6.82 -1.27
C PRO A 141 -25.82 8.17 -1.17
N LYS A 142 -26.14 8.95 -0.13
CA LYS A 142 -25.40 10.16 0.19
C LYS A 142 -23.96 9.84 0.55
N LEU A 143 -23.02 10.58 -0.04
CA LEU A 143 -21.61 10.42 0.27
C LEU A 143 -21.35 10.67 1.76
N SER A 144 -20.65 9.75 2.40
CA SER A 144 -20.29 9.80 3.82
C SER A 144 -18.88 9.22 4.02
N ASP A 145 -18.36 9.32 5.23
CA ASP A 145 -17.06 8.71 5.60
C ASP A 145 -17.15 7.18 5.82
N ASP A 146 -18.34 6.61 5.66
CA ASP A 146 -18.53 5.17 5.72
C ASP A 146 -17.71 4.48 4.62
N TYR A 147 -16.96 3.45 5.01
CA TYR A 147 -16.03 2.74 4.13
C TYR A 147 -16.73 2.12 2.92
N ASP A 148 -17.89 1.47 3.13
CA ASP A 148 -18.63 0.78 2.08
C ASP A 148 -19.26 1.78 1.10
N VAL A 149 -19.70 2.95 1.59
CA VAL A 149 -20.20 4.03 0.75
C VAL A 149 -19.09 4.61 -0.12
N ARG A 150 -17.91 4.87 0.43
CA ARG A 150 -16.75 5.36 -0.33
C ARG A 150 -16.31 4.35 -1.39
N LEU A 151 -16.22 3.08 -1.02
CA LEU A 151 -15.88 1.99 -1.94
C LEU A 151 -16.90 1.88 -3.08
N TYR A 152 -18.18 2.08 -2.79
CA TYR A 152 -19.23 2.11 -3.81
C TYR A 152 -19.09 3.29 -4.77
N TYR A 153 -18.68 4.46 -4.29
CA TYR A 153 -18.41 5.61 -5.17
C TYR A 153 -17.24 5.36 -6.11
N GLU A 154 -16.17 4.72 -5.65
CA GLU A 154 -15.08 4.26 -6.53
C GLU A 154 -15.57 3.24 -7.55
N TYR A 155 -16.40 2.28 -7.13
CA TYR A 155 -17.03 1.33 -8.04
C TYR A 155 -17.90 2.02 -9.10
N MET A 156 -18.70 3.01 -8.74
CA MET A 156 -19.51 3.75 -9.71
C MET A 156 -18.65 4.44 -10.78
N LYS A 157 -17.56 5.10 -10.37
CA LYS A 157 -16.57 5.71 -11.27
C LYS A 157 -15.94 4.67 -12.19
N PHE A 158 -15.52 3.54 -11.63
CA PHE A 158 -14.96 2.42 -12.39
C PHE A 158 -15.97 1.88 -13.42
N ASN A 159 -17.22 1.64 -13.00
CA ASN A 159 -18.30 1.18 -13.88
C ASN A 159 -18.62 2.18 -15.00
N GLU A 160 -18.60 3.49 -14.71
CA GLU A 160 -18.83 4.54 -15.73
C GLU A 160 -17.74 4.53 -16.81
N ILE A 161 -16.48 4.30 -16.42
CA ILE A 161 -15.34 4.27 -17.34
C ILE A 161 -15.30 2.98 -18.14
N THR A 162 -15.48 1.84 -17.48
CA THR A 162 -15.30 0.51 -18.08
C THR A 162 -16.57 -0.10 -18.68
N GLY A 163 -17.74 0.26 -18.17
CA GLY A 163 -19.01 -0.40 -18.44
C GLY A 163 -19.15 -1.79 -17.79
N LEU A 164 -18.20 -2.19 -16.92
CA LEU A 164 -18.20 -3.50 -16.27
C LEU A 164 -18.88 -3.42 -14.91
N CYS A 165 -19.91 -4.22 -14.68
CA CYS A 165 -20.65 -4.30 -13.42
C CYS A 165 -20.26 -5.50 -12.55
N SER A 166 -19.45 -6.43 -13.07
CA SER A 166 -19.08 -7.68 -12.38
C SER A 166 -17.73 -7.63 -11.63
N VAL A 167 -16.99 -6.54 -11.74
CA VAL A 167 -15.69 -6.39 -11.06
C VAL A 167 -15.92 -5.70 -9.73
N GLU A 168 -15.69 -6.43 -8.64
CA GLU A 168 -15.81 -5.93 -7.28
C GLU A 168 -14.45 -5.78 -6.61
N PHE A 169 -14.35 -4.79 -5.74
CA PHE A 169 -13.17 -4.51 -4.93
C PHE A 169 -13.51 -4.55 -3.43
N THR A 170 -12.53 -4.82 -2.61
CA THR A 170 -12.63 -4.70 -1.14
C THR A 170 -11.78 -3.57 -0.59
N LYS A 171 -10.90 -2.96 -1.42
CA LYS A 171 -10.02 -1.87 -1.01
C LYS A 171 -10.24 -0.60 -1.79
N LEU A 172 -10.28 0.51 -1.07
CA LEU A 172 -10.24 1.85 -1.66
C LEU A 172 -8.93 2.04 -2.43
N GLY A 173 -9.01 2.69 -3.59
CA GLY A 173 -7.89 2.95 -4.49
C GLY A 173 -7.60 1.84 -5.50
N ASN A 174 -8.00 0.58 -5.25
CA ASN A 174 -7.72 -0.53 -6.17
C ASN A 174 -8.43 -0.39 -7.52
N ALA A 175 -9.61 0.22 -7.55
CA ALA A 175 -10.32 0.50 -8.79
C ALA A 175 -9.53 1.48 -9.68
N ASP A 176 -9.06 2.59 -9.11
CA ASP A 176 -8.25 3.58 -9.84
C ASP A 176 -6.88 3.01 -10.25
N LYS A 177 -6.27 2.20 -9.37
CA LYS A 177 -5.03 1.49 -9.68
C LYS A 177 -5.19 0.55 -10.88
N LEU A 178 -6.28 -0.23 -10.91
CA LEU A 178 -6.56 -1.12 -12.05
C LEU A 178 -6.77 -0.34 -13.36
N LEU A 179 -7.49 0.79 -13.31
CA LEU A 179 -7.64 1.67 -14.48
C LEU A 179 -6.29 2.19 -14.99
N SER A 180 -5.41 2.60 -14.07
CA SER A 180 -4.05 3.05 -14.41
C SER A 180 -3.21 1.94 -15.03
N LEU A 181 -3.26 0.72 -14.50
CA LEU A 181 -2.52 -0.44 -15.02
C LEU A 181 -2.97 -0.85 -16.43
N VAL A 182 -4.26 -0.70 -16.76
CA VAL A 182 -4.77 -0.91 -18.12
C VAL A 182 -4.31 0.20 -19.08
N GLY A 183 -4.03 1.40 -18.56
CA GLY A 183 -3.39 2.49 -19.32
C GLY A 183 -4.28 3.17 -20.37
N LYS A 184 -5.62 2.95 -20.34
CA LYS A 184 -6.56 3.57 -21.26
C LYS A 184 -7.16 4.83 -20.67
N GLU A 185 -6.91 5.96 -21.30
CA GLU A 185 -7.56 7.23 -20.94
C GLU A 185 -9.03 7.27 -21.34
N GLY A 186 -9.88 7.77 -20.44
CA GLY A 186 -11.31 7.94 -20.66
C GLY A 186 -12.09 6.61 -20.67
N ARG A 187 -13.28 6.64 -21.30
CA ARG A 187 -14.14 5.44 -21.40
C ARG A 187 -13.50 4.36 -22.27
N TRP A 188 -13.58 3.11 -21.79
CA TRP A 188 -13.07 1.97 -22.52
C TRP A 188 -13.88 1.70 -23.80
N ASP A 189 -13.17 1.57 -24.91
CA ASP A 189 -13.73 1.07 -26.16
C ASP A 189 -13.94 -0.46 -26.12
N ASP A 190 -14.60 -0.98 -27.14
CA ASP A 190 -14.94 -2.40 -27.18
C ASP A 190 -13.67 -3.28 -27.26
N GLU A 191 -12.62 -2.81 -27.94
CA GLU A 191 -11.35 -3.54 -28.02
C GLU A 191 -10.70 -3.69 -26.65
N THR A 192 -10.63 -2.61 -25.86
CA THR A 192 -10.09 -2.63 -24.49
C THR A 192 -10.90 -3.55 -23.60
N LYS A 193 -12.24 -3.50 -23.71
CA LYS A 193 -13.15 -4.38 -22.95
C LYS A 193 -12.94 -5.85 -23.28
N GLU A 194 -12.80 -6.20 -24.56
CA GLU A 194 -12.57 -7.57 -25.00
C GLU A 194 -11.22 -8.10 -24.49
N LYS A 195 -10.16 -7.31 -24.60
CA LYS A 195 -8.84 -7.66 -24.07
C LYS A 195 -8.90 -7.90 -22.57
N PHE A 196 -9.51 -6.98 -21.83
CA PHE A 196 -9.65 -7.11 -20.39
C PHE A 196 -10.53 -8.29 -19.99
N ALA A 197 -11.65 -8.53 -20.70
CA ALA A 197 -12.52 -9.67 -20.46
C ALA A 197 -11.79 -11.01 -20.67
N LYS A 198 -10.92 -11.11 -21.68
CA LYS A 198 -10.07 -12.30 -21.90
C LYS A 198 -9.14 -12.51 -20.69
N VAL A 199 -8.40 -11.48 -20.31
CA VAL A 199 -7.47 -11.54 -19.17
C VAL A 199 -8.20 -11.91 -17.88
N MET A 200 -9.36 -11.30 -17.61
CA MET A 200 -10.20 -11.63 -16.46
C MET A 200 -10.67 -13.08 -16.46
N PHE A 201 -11.10 -13.58 -17.62
CA PHE A 201 -11.56 -14.96 -17.76
C PHE A 201 -10.44 -15.96 -17.48
N ASP A 202 -9.29 -15.79 -18.13
CA ASP A 202 -8.14 -16.70 -18.02
C ASP A 202 -7.59 -16.70 -16.57
N PHE A 203 -7.45 -15.51 -15.98
CA PHE A 203 -7.02 -15.35 -14.60
C PHE A 203 -8.03 -15.96 -13.60
N SER A 204 -9.30 -15.58 -13.70
CA SER A 204 -10.33 -16.01 -12.74
C SER A 204 -10.52 -17.53 -12.73
N LYS A 205 -10.43 -18.19 -13.87
CA LYS A 205 -10.49 -19.64 -13.99
C LYS A 205 -9.44 -20.31 -13.11
N VAL A 206 -8.19 -19.87 -13.19
CA VAL A 206 -7.08 -20.44 -12.41
C VAL A 206 -7.15 -20.01 -10.95
N TYR A 207 -7.42 -18.75 -10.69
CA TYR A 207 -7.49 -18.18 -9.34
C TYR A 207 -8.58 -18.88 -8.50
N ASN A 208 -9.80 -19.02 -9.03
CA ASN A 208 -10.90 -19.66 -8.34
C ASN A 208 -10.69 -21.17 -8.18
N PHE A 209 -10.14 -21.86 -9.20
CA PHE A 209 -9.79 -23.28 -9.10
C PHE A 209 -8.83 -23.56 -7.95
N ARG A 210 -7.96 -22.61 -7.59
CA ARG A 210 -7.02 -22.70 -6.47
C ARG A 210 -7.60 -22.23 -5.13
N GLY A 211 -8.85 -21.83 -5.10
CA GLY A 211 -9.53 -21.38 -3.88
C GLY A 211 -9.38 -19.88 -3.62
N GLY A 212 -9.18 -19.08 -4.66
CA GLY A 212 -9.17 -17.62 -4.56
C GLY A 212 -10.46 -17.02 -4.00
N ASP A 213 -11.57 -17.70 -4.22
CA ASP A 213 -12.89 -17.41 -3.65
C ASP A 213 -12.96 -17.51 -2.12
N ARG A 214 -11.94 -18.12 -1.48
CA ARG A 214 -11.84 -18.28 -0.01
C ARG A 214 -10.98 -17.18 0.64
N LEU A 215 -10.29 -16.37 -0.15
CA LEU A 215 -9.54 -15.23 0.35
C LEU A 215 -10.49 -14.07 0.67
N ASP A 216 -10.12 -13.24 1.64
CA ASP A 216 -10.89 -12.05 2.07
C ASP A 216 -10.75 -10.86 1.10
N ILE A 217 -10.49 -11.14 -0.19
CA ILE A 217 -10.43 -10.14 -1.27
C ILE A 217 -11.36 -10.51 -2.41
N LYS A 218 -11.79 -9.51 -3.15
CA LYS A 218 -12.57 -9.71 -4.37
C LYS A 218 -11.67 -9.92 -5.59
N LEU A 219 -12.26 -10.43 -6.65
CA LEU A 219 -11.55 -10.71 -7.90
C LEU A 219 -10.89 -9.45 -8.49
N GLY A 220 -11.50 -8.27 -8.31
CA GLY A 220 -10.92 -7.00 -8.73
C GLY A 220 -9.62 -6.66 -8.00
N ASP A 221 -9.54 -6.94 -6.69
CA ASP A 221 -8.30 -6.75 -5.94
C ASP A 221 -7.22 -7.74 -6.40
N ALA A 222 -7.59 -9.01 -6.54
CA ALA A 222 -6.65 -10.06 -6.96
C ALA A 222 -6.06 -9.80 -8.35
N ILE A 223 -6.90 -9.42 -9.35
CA ILE A 223 -6.40 -9.13 -10.69
C ILE A 223 -5.58 -7.84 -10.71
N THR A 224 -5.87 -6.86 -9.85
CA THR A 224 -5.06 -5.65 -9.70
C THR A 224 -3.64 -6.01 -9.26
N VAL A 225 -3.50 -6.86 -8.23
CA VAL A 225 -2.20 -7.36 -7.78
C VAL A 225 -1.49 -8.14 -8.89
N PHE A 226 -2.18 -9.02 -9.58
CA PHE A 226 -1.59 -9.84 -10.64
C PHE A 226 -1.14 -8.99 -11.84
N MET A 227 -1.95 -8.00 -12.23
CA MET A 227 -1.64 -7.06 -13.31
C MET A 227 -0.51 -6.09 -12.94
N GLU A 228 -0.38 -5.73 -11.65
CA GLU A 228 0.77 -4.95 -11.16
C GLU A 228 2.09 -5.72 -11.34
N VAL A 229 2.07 -7.04 -11.13
CA VAL A 229 3.26 -7.89 -11.26
C VAL A 229 3.62 -8.12 -12.72
N PHE A 230 2.66 -8.46 -13.58
CA PHE A 230 2.94 -8.96 -14.93
C PHE A 230 2.60 -7.98 -16.05
N GLY A 231 1.70 -7.02 -15.82
CA GLY A 231 1.19 -6.12 -16.85
C GLY A 231 0.16 -6.76 -17.77
N MET A 232 -0.75 -5.93 -18.33
CA MET A 232 -1.86 -6.42 -19.16
C MET A 232 -1.39 -7.10 -20.45
N ASP A 233 -0.37 -6.54 -21.12
CA ASP A 233 0.12 -7.08 -22.40
C ASP A 233 0.74 -8.48 -22.23
N ALA A 234 1.54 -8.67 -21.19
CA ALA A 234 2.10 -9.98 -20.88
C ALA A 234 1.00 -10.99 -20.53
N MET A 235 -0.03 -10.57 -19.78
CA MET A 235 -1.17 -11.43 -19.44
C MET A 235 -1.96 -11.88 -20.68
N LEU A 236 -2.09 -11.06 -21.72
CA LEU A 236 -2.75 -11.41 -22.98
C LEU A 236 -2.03 -12.51 -23.75
N GLU A 237 -0.70 -12.61 -23.60
CA GLU A 237 0.16 -13.61 -24.26
C GLU A 237 0.37 -14.88 -23.41
N MET A 238 -0.01 -14.88 -22.11
CA MET A 238 0.16 -16.02 -21.22
C MET A 238 -0.64 -17.24 -21.67
N SER A 239 0.01 -18.40 -21.67
CA SER A 239 -0.66 -19.70 -21.77
C SER A 239 -1.37 -20.08 -20.46
N GLU A 240 -2.28 -21.07 -20.50
CA GLU A 240 -2.91 -21.59 -19.28
C GLU A 240 -1.88 -22.12 -18.25
N ASN A 241 -0.77 -22.68 -18.73
CA ASN A 241 0.32 -23.14 -17.86
C ASN A 241 1.05 -21.97 -17.20
N ASP A 242 1.23 -20.85 -17.91
CA ASP A 242 1.85 -19.65 -17.36
C ASP A 242 0.96 -19.03 -16.28
N TYR A 243 -0.36 -18.90 -16.54
CA TYR A 243 -1.31 -18.50 -15.52
C TYR A 243 -1.25 -19.40 -14.28
N ASN A 244 -1.23 -20.73 -14.47
CA ASN A 244 -1.14 -21.68 -13.35
C ASN A 244 0.12 -21.48 -12.52
N LYS A 245 1.28 -21.33 -13.15
CA LYS A 245 2.58 -21.08 -12.49
C LYS A 245 2.57 -19.74 -11.78
N ASN A 246 2.16 -18.69 -12.46
CA ASN A 246 2.25 -17.32 -11.98
C ASN A 246 1.23 -17.03 -10.86
N VAL A 247 0.02 -17.59 -10.93
CA VAL A 247 -0.96 -17.51 -9.84
C VAL A 247 -0.43 -18.19 -8.57
N ILE A 248 0.24 -19.36 -8.69
CA ILE A 248 0.89 -20.01 -7.55
C ILE A 248 1.97 -19.11 -6.95
N ASN A 249 2.84 -18.57 -7.80
CA ASN A 249 3.93 -17.73 -7.36
C ASN A 249 3.43 -16.44 -6.68
N THR A 250 2.35 -15.85 -7.18
CA THR A 250 1.74 -14.63 -6.62
C THR A 250 0.81 -14.90 -5.43
N TRP A 251 0.55 -16.17 -5.07
CA TRP A 251 -0.46 -16.51 -4.05
C TRP A 251 -0.27 -15.81 -2.70
N LYS A 252 0.99 -15.61 -2.28
CA LYS A 252 1.30 -14.91 -1.03
C LYS A 252 0.90 -13.43 -1.08
N GLU A 253 1.02 -12.78 -2.25
CA GLU A 253 0.60 -11.39 -2.44
C GLU A 253 -0.92 -11.26 -2.36
N PHE A 254 -1.69 -12.20 -2.95
CA PHE A 254 -3.15 -12.23 -2.80
C PHE A 254 -3.57 -12.40 -1.33
N ALA A 255 -2.91 -13.29 -0.59
CA ALA A 255 -3.18 -13.49 0.84
C ALA A 255 -2.83 -12.24 1.67
N ALA A 256 -1.72 -11.57 1.35
CA ALA A 256 -1.33 -10.31 2.01
C ALA A 256 -2.33 -9.19 1.73
N GLU A 257 -2.88 -9.15 0.51
CA GLU A 257 -3.91 -8.18 0.12
C GLU A 257 -5.20 -8.38 0.92
N GLY A 258 -5.58 -9.62 1.26
CA GLY A 258 -6.74 -9.94 2.08
C GLY A 258 -6.60 -9.56 3.56
N GLU A 259 -5.37 -9.55 4.11
CA GLU A 259 -5.16 -9.13 5.49
C GLU A 259 -5.17 -7.59 5.61
N LYS A 260 -6.20 -7.05 6.26
CA LYS A 260 -6.35 -5.61 6.53
C LYS A 260 -5.04 -5.00 7.05
N HIS A 261 -4.28 -4.32 6.16
CA HIS A 261 -3.21 -3.35 6.44
C HIS A 261 -2.25 -3.67 7.61
N LYS A 262 -1.69 -4.86 7.67
CA LYS A 262 -0.66 -5.11 8.69
C LYS A 262 0.69 -5.32 8.04
N ILE A 263 1.32 -4.18 7.68
CA ILE A 263 2.77 -4.12 7.52
C ILE A 263 3.37 -4.45 8.89
N ASN A 264 4.27 -5.39 8.92
CA ASN A 264 5.05 -5.67 10.12
C ASN A 264 6.32 -4.80 10.09
N LEU A 265 6.32 -3.73 10.89
CA LEU A 265 7.50 -2.91 11.07
C LEU A 265 8.48 -3.61 12.00
N VAL A 266 9.63 -3.97 11.50
CA VAL A 266 10.74 -4.50 12.30
C VAL A 266 11.58 -3.33 12.77
N LEU A 267 11.41 -2.92 14.02
CA LEU A 267 12.01 -1.71 14.58
C LEU A 267 13.44 -1.93 15.07
N ASP A 268 13.81 -3.16 15.41
CA ASP A 268 15.15 -3.53 15.88
C ASP A 268 15.57 -4.88 15.31
N PRO A 269 16.88 -5.08 15.04
CA PRO A 269 17.39 -6.36 14.58
C PRO A 269 17.19 -7.42 15.67
N LYS A 270 16.65 -8.58 15.30
CA LYS A 270 16.59 -9.72 16.22
C LYS A 270 18.00 -10.14 16.60
N LYS A 271 18.25 -10.41 17.90
CA LYS A 271 19.51 -10.98 18.34
C LYS A 271 19.72 -12.32 17.66
N VAL A 272 20.72 -12.40 16.80
CA VAL A 272 21.10 -13.64 16.10
C VAL A 272 21.61 -14.63 17.14
N GLN A 273 20.80 -15.61 17.52
CA GLN A 273 21.26 -16.75 18.27
C GLN A 273 21.98 -17.67 17.26
N THR A 274 23.30 -17.65 17.27
CA THR A 274 24.11 -18.62 16.55
C THR A 274 23.89 -20.00 17.18
N LYS A 275 22.89 -20.75 16.69
CA LYS A 275 22.83 -22.19 16.90
C LYS A 275 24.03 -22.75 16.14
N LYS A 276 25.13 -23.02 16.85
CA LYS A 276 26.24 -23.81 16.32
C LYS A 276 25.68 -25.19 15.99
N SER A 277 25.35 -25.41 14.74
CA SER A 277 25.01 -26.75 14.25
C SER A 277 26.29 -27.58 14.32
N LEU A 278 26.27 -28.64 15.11
CA LEU A 278 27.34 -29.62 15.19
C LEU A 278 27.65 -30.30 13.84
N LEU A 279 26.80 -30.18 12.85
CA LEU A 279 26.96 -30.69 11.49
C LEU A 279 28.00 -29.93 10.64
N ASN A 280 28.33 -28.67 11.00
CA ASN A 280 29.31 -27.87 10.25
C ASN A 280 30.79 -28.30 10.50
N TYR A 281 31.03 -29.26 11.37
CA TYR A 281 32.38 -29.75 11.66
C TYR A 281 32.85 -30.88 10.74
N LEU A 282 32.02 -31.37 9.81
CA LEU A 282 32.33 -32.61 9.07
C LEU A 282 32.56 -32.43 7.56
N ILE A 283 32.47 -31.24 7.01
CA ILE A 283 32.72 -31.01 5.58
C ILE A 283 33.67 -29.81 5.41
N PRO A 284 34.92 -30.00 4.95
CA PRO A 284 35.77 -28.88 4.55
C PRO A 284 35.38 -28.42 3.14
N GLN A 285 34.28 -27.67 3.02
CA GLN A 285 34.02 -26.83 1.85
C GLN A 285 34.39 -25.41 2.25
N THR A 286 35.21 -24.75 1.45
CA THR A 286 35.33 -23.28 1.49
C THR A 286 33.90 -22.75 1.33
N PRO A 287 33.34 -22.06 2.32
CA PRO A 287 31.99 -21.59 2.21
C PRO A 287 31.88 -20.65 0.99
N LYS A 288 30.96 -20.93 0.08
CA LYS A 288 30.67 -20.04 -1.04
C LYS A 288 30.39 -18.65 -0.46
N LYS A 289 31.10 -17.63 -0.93
CA LYS A 289 30.82 -16.25 -0.56
C LYS A 289 29.44 -15.88 -1.06
N LEU A 290 28.67 -15.13 -0.26
CA LEU A 290 27.43 -14.55 -0.72
C LEU A 290 27.72 -13.39 -1.69
N LYS A 291 27.09 -13.41 -2.86
CA LYS A 291 27.17 -12.32 -3.82
C LYS A 291 26.06 -11.32 -3.55
N VAL A 292 26.45 -10.09 -3.20
CA VAL A 292 25.56 -8.98 -2.82
C VAL A 292 25.67 -7.86 -3.84
N VAL A 293 24.58 -7.49 -4.50
CA VAL A 293 24.57 -6.47 -5.55
C VAL A 293 23.72 -5.27 -5.15
N PHE A 294 24.25 -4.08 -5.39
CA PHE A 294 23.56 -2.82 -5.13
C PHE A 294 23.15 -2.16 -6.44
N LEU A 295 21.87 -1.83 -6.60
CA LEU A 295 21.34 -1.13 -7.76
C LEU A 295 21.13 0.35 -7.44
N TYR A 296 21.78 1.21 -8.20
CA TYR A 296 21.69 2.65 -8.05
C TYR A 296 21.03 3.28 -9.28
N PRO A 297 20.09 4.26 -9.12
CA PRO A 297 19.48 4.94 -10.26
C PRO A 297 20.48 5.81 -11.05
N ARG A 298 21.60 6.17 -10.44
CA ARG A 298 22.72 6.91 -11.07
C ARG A 298 24.04 6.64 -10.33
N LYS A 299 25.13 7.14 -10.85
CA LYS A 299 26.45 6.95 -10.21
C LYS A 299 26.43 7.48 -8.77
N PRO A 300 26.90 6.70 -7.77
CA PRO A 300 26.80 7.07 -6.36
C PRO A 300 27.38 8.46 -6.04
N LYS A 301 28.53 8.82 -6.63
CA LYS A 301 29.21 10.11 -6.39
C LYS A 301 28.42 11.35 -6.85
N THR A 302 27.30 11.17 -7.58
CA THR A 302 26.47 12.28 -8.06
C THR A 302 25.28 12.60 -7.13
N SER A 303 25.13 11.87 -6.04
CA SER A 303 24.03 12.03 -5.08
C SER A 303 24.52 11.73 -3.67
N ALA A 304 24.30 12.63 -2.75
CA ALA A 304 24.65 12.43 -1.34
C ALA A 304 23.97 11.19 -0.77
N TRP A 305 22.69 10.99 -1.08
CA TRP A 305 21.92 9.80 -0.69
C TRP A 305 22.56 8.50 -1.20
N LEU A 306 22.81 8.41 -2.51
CA LEU A 306 23.41 7.21 -3.09
C LEU A 306 24.84 6.96 -2.58
N TYR A 307 25.58 8.04 -2.35
CA TYR A 307 26.93 7.94 -1.81
C TYR A 307 26.95 7.37 -0.39
N SER A 308 25.97 7.70 0.44
CA SER A 308 25.86 7.12 1.79
C SER A 308 25.63 5.62 1.75
N HIS A 309 24.85 5.11 0.82
CA HIS A 309 24.66 3.68 0.59
C HIS A 309 25.93 3.01 0.05
N GLU A 310 26.66 3.68 -0.85
CA GLU A 310 27.93 3.20 -1.37
C GLU A 310 29.01 3.10 -0.28
N LEU A 311 29.05 4.04 0.65
CA LEU A 311 29.92 3.94 1.84
C LEU A 311 29.55 2.69 2.66
N GLY A 312 28.26 2.37 2.77
CA GLY A 312 27.80 1.14 3.42
C GLY A 312 28.26 -0.12 2.69
N ARG A 313 28.22 -0.12 1.35
CA ARG A 313 28.74 -1.23 0.54
C ARG A 313 30.26 -1.40 0.71
N MET A 314 31.00 -0.30 0.63
CA MET A 314 32.46 -0.31 0.82
C MET A 314 32.84 -0.81 2.21
N TYR A 315 32.09 -0.45 3.25
CA TYR A 315 32.26 -0.99 4.60
C TYR A 315 32.13 -2.52 4.63
N LEU A 316 31.17 -3.09 3.90
CA LEU A 316 31.01 -4.54 3.80
C LEU A 316 32.21 -5.20 3.10
N ASP A 317 32.73 -4.61 2.02
CA ASP A 317 33.92 -5.10 1.32
C ASP A 317 35.16 -5.15 2.23
N GLU A 318 35.34 -4.12 3.06
CA GLU A 318 36.47 -4.05 3.98
C GLU A 318 36.32 -5.04 5.16
N THR A 319 35.11 -5.18 5.69
CA THR A 319 34.87 -5.90 6.94
C THR A 319 34.60 -7.39 6.74
N PHE A 320 33.97 -7.77 5.61
CA PHE A 320 33.48 -9.14 5.37
C PHE A 320 33.97 -9.75 4.05
N SER A 321 35.11 -9.30 3.55
CA SER A 321 35.71 -9.81 2.29
C SER A 321 35.96 -11.32 2.24
N ASP A 322 35.99 -11.98 3.38
CA ASP A 322 36.10 -13.45 3.50
C ASP A 322 34.76 -14.17 3.27
N LYS A 323 33.61 -13.49 3.48
CA LYS A 323 32.25 -14.07 3.45
C LYS A 323 31.39 -13.52 2.33
N LEU A 324 31.67 -12.30 1.88
CA LEU A 324 30.87 -11.56 0.91
C LEU A 324 31.70 -11.19 -0.31
N GLU A 325 31.01 -11.11 -1.44
CA GLU A 325 31.45 -10.43 -2.65
C GLU A 325 30.42 -9.35 -2.96
N THR A 326 30.82 -8.08 -2.99
CA THR A 326 29.88 -6.98 -3.24
C THR A 326 30.22 -6.26 -4.53
N GLU A 327 29.20 -5.92 -5.30
CA GLU A 327 29.31 -5.09 -6.51
C GLU A 327 28.13 -4.11 -6.62
N TYR A 328 28.21 -3.13 -7.50
CA TYR A 328 27.08 -2.28 -7.80
C TYR A 328 26.86 -2.07 -9.30
N VAL A 329 25.62 -1.83 -9.68
CA VAL A 329 25.22 -1.41 -11.01
C VAL A 329 24.54 -0.04 -10.90
N ALA A 330 25.01 0.93 -11.70
CA ALA A 330 24.44 2.28 -11.72
C ALA A 330 23.75 2.57 -13.05
N GLY A 331 22.78 3.50 -13.03
CA GLY A 331 21.94 3.81 -14.19
C GLY A 331 20.75 2.87 -14.33
N VAL A 332 20.27 2.36 -13.19
CA VAL A 332 19.11 1.47 -13.12
C VAL A 332 17.87 2.28 -12.79
N ASP A 333 16.91 2.29 -13.68
CA ASP A 333 15.63 2.99 -13.54
C ASP A 333 14.44 2.01 -13.70
N GLU A 334 13.24 2.54 -13.69
CA GLU A 334 12.00 1.76 -13.87
C GLU A 334 11.93 1.02 -15.21
N ASN A 335 12.60 1.50 -16.26
CA ASN A 335 12.53 0.93 -17.60
C ASN A 335 13.48 -0.27 -17.81
N ASN A 336 14.61 -0.30 -17.07
CA ASN A 336 15.64 -1.32 -17.28
C ASN A 336 15.86 -2.24 -16.08
N VAL A 337 15.24 -1.98 -14.93
CA VAL A 337 15.48 -2.74 -13.69
C VAL A 337 15.16 -4.24 -13.83
N GLU A 338 14.11 -4.61 -14.55
CA GLU A 338 13.74 -6.01 -14.79
C GLU A 338 14.87 -6.76 -15.49
N GLN A 339 15.35 -6.23 -16.62
CA GLN A 339 16.45 -6.85 -17.37
C GLN A 339 17.75 -6.90 -16.56
N VAL A 340 18.06 -5.83 -15.82
CA VAL A 340 19.27 -5.76 -14.97
C VAL A 340 19.19 -6.81 -13.86
N LEU A 341 18.04 -6.97 -13.20
CA LEU A 341 17.83 -7.98 -12.17
C LEU A 341 18.03 -9.40 -12.73
N GLU A 342 17.42 -9.70 -13.87
CA GLU A 342 17.58 -10.99 -14.54
C GLU A 342 19.06 -11.33 -14.85
N ASP A 343 19.81 -10.36 -15.37
CA ASP A 343 21.23 -10.57 -15.70
C ASP A 343 22.08 -10.78 -14.44
N ILE A 344 21.78 -10.05 -13.38
CA ILE A 344 22.47 -10.16 -12.07
C ILE A 344 22.15 -11.52 -11.41
N ILE A 345 20.90 -11.96 -11.44
CA ILE A 345 20.50 -13.27 -10.90
C ILE A 345 21.20 -14.40 -11.68
N LYS A 346 21.22 -14.33 -13.02
CA LYS A 346 21.98 -15.27 -13.86
C LYS A 346 23.48 -15.28 -13.55
N SER A 347 24.03 -14.15 -13.10
CA SER A 347 25.45 -14.05 -12.65
C SER A 347 25.69 -14.63 -11.24
N GLY A 348 24.63 -15.13 -10.57
CA GLY A 348 24.69 -15.82 -9.28
C GLY A 348 24.57 -14.92 -8.06
N ALA A 349 23.87 -13.78 -8.16
CA ALA A 349 23.57 -12.95 -7.00
C ALA A 349 22.65 -13.68 -6.01
N ASP A 350 22.97 -13.56 -4.73
CA ASP A 350 22.17 -14.13 -3.63
C ASP A 350 21.28 -13.06 -2.99
N ILE A 351 21.74 -11.80 -2.98
CA ILE A 351 21.03 -10.66 -2.36
C ILE A 351 21.19 -9.42 -3.22
N ILE A 352 20.10 -8.69 -3.45
CA ILE A 352 20.06 -7.46 -4.25
C ILE A 352 19.41 -6.34 -3.46
N PHE A 353 20.10 -5.20 -3.35
CA PHE A 353 19.59 -3.98 -2.73
C PHE A 353 19.23 -2.94 -3.82
N CYS A 354 17.97 -2.70 -4.03
CA CYS A 354 17.47 -1.63 -4.91
C CYS A 354 17.39 -0.32 -4.12
N VAL A 355 18.29 0.62 -4.40
CA VAL A 355 18.45 1.86 -3.62
C VAL A 355 17.59 3.01 -4.19
N GLY A 356 16.43 2.71 -4.70
CA GLY A 356 15.47 3.72 -5.18
C GLY A 356 14.06 3.19 -5.16
N PRO A 357 13.09 3.93 -4.63
CA PRO A 357 11.69 3.49 -4.56
C PRO A 357 11.09 3.25 -5.94
N GLN A 358 11.53 3.97 -6.97
CA GLN A 358 11.05 3.83 -8.35
C GLN A 358 11.34 2.45 -8.98
N MET A 359 12.29 1.70 -8.45
CA MET A 359 12.59 0.34 -8.92
C MET A 359 11.58 -0.69 -8.39
N MET A 360 10.78 -0.37 -7.37
CA MET A 360 9.91 -1.33 -6.67
C MET A 360 8.93 -2.04 -7.59
N PRO A 361 8.12 -1.35 -8.44
CA PRO A 361 7.06 -2.01 -9.19
C PRO A 361 7.61 -3.12 -10.11
N ASN A 362 8.62 -2.79 -10.91
CA ASN A 362 9.17 -3.73 -11.90
C ASN A 362 10.11 -4.78 -11.27
N SER A 363 10.61 -4.55 -10.06
CA SER A 363 11.34 -5.57 -9.30
C SER A 363 10.43 -6.66 -8.72
N LEU A 364 9.13 -6.39 -8.55
CA LEU A 364 8.20 -7.33 -7.92
C LEU A 364 8.01 -8.59 -8.78
N LYS A 365 7.88 -8.43 -10.09
CA LYS A 365 7.78 -9.56 -11.03
C LYS A 365 8.98 -10.50 -10.89
N VAL A 366 10.20 -9.95 -10.96
CA VAL A 366 11.43 -10.73 -10.83
C VAL A 366 11.53 -11.39 -9.46
N ALA A 367 11.16 -10.69 -8.38
CA ALA A 367 11.15 -11.26 -7.04
C ALA A 367 10.16 -12.43 -6.88
N VAL A 368 9.03 -12.39 -7.57
CA VAL A 368 8.03 -13.48 -7.60
C VAL A 368 8.55 -14.67 -8.40
N GLU A 369 9.25 -14.43 -9.50
CA GLU A 369 9.82 -15.47 -10.37
C GLU A 369 11.06 -16.13 -9.79
N HIS A 370 11.84 -15.39 -8.96
CA HIS A 370 13.09 -15.83 -8.34
C HIS A 370 13.04 -15.76 -6.79
N PRO A 371 12.17 -16.52 -6.14
CA PRO A 371 12.01 -16.48 -4.67
C PRO A 371 13.23 -16.97 -3.88
N GLU A 372 14.23 -17.55 -4.53
CA GLU A 372 15.50 -17.96 -3.95
C GLU A 372 16.47 -16.80 -3.76
N VAL A 373 16.29 -15.67 -4.47
CA VAL A 373 17.12 -14.46 -4.37
C VAL A 373 16.41 -13.44 -3.47
N TYR A 374 17.15 -12.84 -2.55
CA TYR A 374 16.59 -11.84 -1.66
C TYR A 374 16.70 -10.45 -2.29
N ILE A 375 15.55 -9.90 -2.72
CA ILE A 375 15.45 -8.53 -3.24
C ILE A 375 14.91 -7.63 -2.14
N LEU A 376 15.65 -6.55 -1.83
CA LEU A 376 15.25 -5.53 -0.86
C LEU A 376 15.18 -4.17 -1.54
N ASN A 377 14.21 -3.35 -1.15
CA ASN A 377 14.07 -2.00 -1.68
C ASN A 377 14.16 -0.94 -0.58
N CYS A 378 14.94 0.11 -0.83
CA CYS A 378 15.07 1.24 0.10
C CYS A 378 13.84 2.14 0.00
N SER A 379 12.81 1.80 0.75
CA SER A 379 11.54 2.53 0.87
C SER A 379 10.80 2.08 2.13
N LEU A 380 9.66 2.73 2.42
CA LEU A 380 8.73 2.35 3.50
C LEU A 380 7.34 2.11 2.95
N ASN A 381 6.49 1.47 3.76
CA ASN A 381 5.05 1.26 3.50
C ASN A 381 4.75 0.48 2.22
N ALA A 382 5.56 -0.55 1.91
CA ALA A 382 5.26 -1.47 0.82
C ALA A 382 4.67 -2.79 1.36
N PRO A 383 3.51 -3.22 0.85
CA PRO A 383 2.80 -4.40 1.35
C PRO A 383 3.26 -5.72 0.69
N HIS A 384 4.36 -5.72 -0.05
CA HIS A 384 4.82 -6.89 -0.82
C HIS A 384 5.57 -7.90 0.06
N LEU A 385 5.24 -9.19 -0.07
CA LEU A 385 5.89 -10.27 0.68
C LEU A 385 7.19 -10.75 0.05
N TYR A 386 7.37 -10.61 -1.26
CA TYR A 386 8.58 -11.03 -1.97
C TYR A 386 9.69 -9.97 -1.94
N ILE A 387 9.34 -8.70 -1.75
CA ILE A 387 10.31 -7.61 -1.59
C ILE A 387 10.17 -7.06 -0.18
N ARG A 388 11.24 -7.16 0.62
CA ARG A 388 11.30 -6.49 1.91
C ARG A 388 11.79 -5.06 1.73
N THR A 389 11.22 -4.13 2.47
CA THR A 389 11.67 -2.75 2.43
C THR A 389 12.53 -2.42 3.63
N TYR A 390 13.38 -1.42 3.48
CA TYR A 390 14.22 -0.94 4.56
C TYR A 390 14.39 0.58 4.53
N TYR A 391 14.45 1.18 5.71
CA TYR A 391 14.70 2.60 5.90
C TYR A 391 15.23 2.87 7.30
N GLY A 392 15.69 4.10 7.59
CA GLY A 392 16.15 4.50 8.92
C GLY A 392 15.16 5.43 9.63
N ARG A 393 15.04 5.29 10.96
CA ARG A 393 14.25 6.18 11.83
C ARG A 393 15.00 7.49 12.08
N MET A 394 15.25 8.26 11.04
CA MET A 394 15.99 9.52 11.11
C MET A 394 15.33 10.54 12.05
N TYR A 395 14.03 10.44 12.29
CA TYR A 395 13.32 11.32 13.21
C TYR A 395 13.92 11.35 14.63
N GLU A 396 14.58 10.27 15.06
CA GLU A 396 15.27 10.21 16.37
C GLU A 396 16.44 11.20 16.43
N ALA A 397 17.27 11.24 15.38
CA ALA A 397 18.37 12.21 15.27
C ALA A 397 17.88 13.64 15.02
N LYS A 398 16.76 13.77 14.25
CA LYS A 398 16.14 15.08 14.02
C LYS A 398 15.57 15.69 15.29
N PHE A 399 15.00 14.89 16.20
CA PHE A 399 14.56 15.37 17.51
C PHE A 399 15.73 15.97 18.31
N LEU A 400 16.87 15.28 18.37
CA LEU A 400 18.07 15.78 19.05
C LEU A 400 18.64 17.03 18.37
N ALA A 401 18.66 17.08 17.04
CA ALA A 401 19.09 18.25 16.29
C ALA A 401 18.15 19.45 16.54
N GLY A 402 16.84 19.20 16.63
CA GLY A 402 15.84 20.20 17.01
C GLY A 402 16.05 20.73 18.42
N MET A 403 16.32 19.86 19.39
CA MET A 403 16.66 20.25 20.76
C MET A 403 17.90 21.15 20.78
N ILE A 404 18.96 20.81 20.06
CA ILE A 404 20.15 21.67 19.95
C ILE A 404 19.77 23.02 19.35
N ALA A 405 19.02 23.05 18.25
CA ALA A 405 18.60 24.29 17.58
C ALA A 405 17.76 25.18 18.50
N GLY A 406 16.78 24.60 19.21
CA GLY A 406 15.94 25.34 20.15
C GLY A 406 16.71 25.94 21.33
N ALA A 407 17.75 25.23 21.79
CA ALA A 407 18.60 25.67 22.88
C ALA A 407 19.57 26.80 22.49
N VAL A 408 19.95 26.92 21.24
CA VAL A 408 20.97 27.90 20.78
C VAL A 408 20.38 29.04 19.94
N THR A 409 19.14 28.98 19.50
CA THR A 409 18.52 30.07 18.74
C THR A 409 18.45 31.35 19.52
N ASP A 410 18.79 32.47 18.88
CA ASP A 410 18.85 33.79 19.46
C ASP A 410 17.61 34.66 19.21
N ASN A 411 16.75 34.22 18.26
CA ASN A 411 15.53 34.96 17.88
C ASN A 411 14.26 34.09 17.88
N GLU A 412 14.30 32.92 18.53
CA GLU A 412 13.17 31.96 18.60
C GLU A 412 12.67 31.44 17.21
N ARG A 413 13.54 31.51 16.20
CA ARG A 413 13.26 31.05 14.82
C ARG A 413 14.31 30.06 14.37
N VAL A 414 13.86 28.97 13.73
CA VAL A 414 14.73 27.92 13.20
C VAL A 414 14.19 27.50 11.84
N ALA A 415 15.05 27.30 10.85
CA ALA A 415 14.66 26.78 9.55
C ALA A 415 14.74 25.25 9.49
N TYR A 416 13.82 24.65 8.79
CA TYR A 416 13.90 23.25 8.34
C TYR A 416 13.69 23.21 6.82
N ILE A 417 14.68 22.72 6.07
CA ILE A 417 14.62 22.56 4.62
C ILE A 417 14.49 21.07 4.32
N ALA A 418 13.34 20.67 3.76
CA ALA A 418 13.02 19.30 3.36
C ALA A 418 13.03 19.16 1.84
N ASP A 419 13.20 17.93 1.32
CA ASP A 419 13.16 17.67 -0.12
C ASP A 419 11.75 17.31 -0.60
N TYR A 420 11.16 16.23 -0.10
CA TYR A 420 9.86 15.68 -0.55
C TYR A 420 8.99 15.28 0.63
N PRO A 421 7.65 15.43 0.54
CA PRO A 421 6.72 14.94 1.55
C PRO A 421 6.44 13.42 1.37
N ILE A 422 7.46 12.60 1.59
CA ILE A 422 7.37 11.14 1.51
C ILE A 422 7.25 10.51 2.90
N TYR A 423 6.85 9.24 2.95
CA TYR A 423 6.76 8.47 4.20
C TYR A 423 8.03 8.59 5.04
N GLY A 424 7.86 8.94 6.32
CA GLY A 424 8.94 9.18 7.26
C GLY A 424 9.52 10.61 7.24
N MET A 425 9.37 11.39 6.16
CA MET A 425 9.89 12.77 6.10
C MET A 425 9.08 13.72 6.99
N ILE A 426 7.76 13.59 7.00
CA ILE A 426 6.91 14.42 7.88
C ILE A 426 7.23 14.11 9.35
N ALA A 427 7.50 12.86 9.70
CA ALA A 427 7.95 12.49 11.05
C ALA A 427 9.29 13.13 11.39
N ASN A 428 10.23 13.28 10.44
CA ASN A 428 11.51 13.96 10.66
C ASN A 428 11.29 15.45 10.98
N ILE A 429 10.42 16.12 10.25
CA ILE A 429 10.06 17.54 10.45
C ILE A 429 9.42 17.71 11.82
N ASN A 430 8.42 16.91 12.13
CA ASN A 430 7.67 16.98 13.38
C ASN A 430 8.56 16.66 14.58
N ALA A 431 9.41 15.64 14.51
CA ALA A 431 10.35 15.31 15.57
C ALA A 431 11.36 16.45 15.83
N PHE A 432 11.87 17.07 14.75
CA PHE A 432 12.73 18.25 14.89
C PHE A 432 12.00 19.39 15.60
N ALA A 433 10.78 19.69 15.20
CA ALA A 433 9.98 20.75 15.81
C ALA A 433 9.61 20.45 17.27
N LEU A 434 9.29 19.21 17.61
CA LEU A 434 9.08 18.77 19.00
C LEU A 434 10.38 18.88 19.82
N GLY A 435 11.54 18.55 19.22
CA GLY A 435 12.84 18.76 19.82
C GLY A 435 13.10 20.24 20.15
N VAL A 436 12.81 21.16 19.21
CA VAL A 436 12.88 22.61 19.43
C VAL A 436 11.97 23.01 20.60
N ALA A 437 10.70 22.60 20.57
CA ALA A 437 9.71 22.96 21.59
C ALA A 437 10.05 22.41 22.98
N SER A 438 10.75 21.26 23.07
CA SER A 438 11.12 20.64 24.36
C SER A 438 12.04 21.50 25.21
N VAL A 439 12.83 22.40 24.60
CA VAL A 439 13.78 23.29 25.28
C VAL A 439 13.43 24.78 25.12
N ASN A 440 12.70 25.11 24.06
CA ASN A 440 12.23 26.47 23.81
C ASN A 440 10.79 26.45 23.24
N PRO A 441 9.76 26.41 24.10
CA PRO A 441 8.36 26.31 23.67
C PRO A 441 7.85 27.51 22.86
N ARG A 442 8.56 28.65 22.86
CA ARG A 442 8.18 29.81 22.04
C ARG A 442 8.74 29.78 20.63
N ALA A 443 9.79 28.99 20.42
CA ALA A 443 10.46 28.94 19.15
C ALA A 443 9.58 28.27 18.07
N LYS A 444 9.61 28.82 16.85
CA LYS A 444 8.91 28.32 15.67
C LYS A 444 9.89 27.74 14.66
N VAL A 445 9.46 26.66 14.01
CA VAL A 445 10.21 26.00 12.94
C VAL A 445 9.63 26.40 11.59
N TYR A 446 10.37 27.13 10.80
CA TYR A 446 9.98 27.57 9.47
C TYR A 446 10.37 26.50 8.45
N LEU A 447 9.39 25.95 7.75
CA LEU A 447 9.54 24.85 6.81
C LEU A 447 9.59 25.36 5.38
N ALA A 448 10.59 24.90 4.63
CA ALA A 448 10.65 25.06 3.17
C ALA A 448 10.92 23.71 2.49
N TRP A 449 10.49 23.60 1.22
CA TRP A 449 10.66 22.40 0.41
C TRP A 449 11.59 22.68 -0.78
N SER A 450 12.77 22.05 -0.80
CA SER A 450 13.83 22.32 -1.78
C SER A 450 13.47 21.90 -3.21
N LYS A 451 12.44 21.06 -3.38
CA LYS A 451 12.01 20.53 -4.69
C LYS A 451 10.70 21.14 -5.19
N THR A 452 10.25 22.25 -4.60
CA THR A 452 9.18 23.07 -5.18
C THR A 452 9.73 23.99 -6.27
N LYS A 453 8.88 24.37 -7.24
CA LYS A 453 9.25 25.18 -8.43
C LYS A 453 9.79 26.56 -8.06
N ASP A 454 9.23 27.16 -7.01
CA ASP A 454 9.54 28.55 -6.61
C ASP A 454 10.50 28.61 -5.42
N TYR A 455 11.17 27.50 -5.08
CA TYR A 455 12.10 27.48 -3.96
C TYR A 455 13.35 28.33 -4.23
N ASP A 456 13.53 29.34 -3.40
CA ASP A 456 14.77 30.14 -3.27
C ASP A 456 15.22 30.14 -1.82
N ARG A 457 16.33 29.46 -1.55
CA ARG A 457 16.89 29.31 -0.22
C ARG A 457 17.26 30.65 0.42
N ASN A 458 17.93 31.53 -0.31
CA ASN A 458 18.41 32.79 0.23
C ASN A 458 17.25 33.73 0.56
N LYS A 459 16.27 33.80 -0.33
CA LYS A 459 15.04 34.53 -0.11
C LYS A 459 14.29 34.01 1.14
N PHE A 460 14.09 32.69 1.23
CA PHE A 460 13.42 32.06 2.39
C PHE A 460 14.10 32.38 3.71
N LEU A 461 15.42 32.25 3.77
CA LEU A 461 16.18 32.51 5.00
C LEU A 461 16.18 33.99 5.39
N THR A 462 16.33 34.91 4.42
CA THR A 462 16.40 36.34 4.68
C THR A 462 15.05 36.94 5.08
N GLU A 463 13.97 36.60 4.34
CA GLU A 463 12.64 37.14 4.61
C GLU A 463 12.10 36.70 5.99
N ASN A 464 12.52 35.56 6.50
CA ASN A 464 12.07 35.01 7.79
C ASN A 464 13.08 35.23 8.92
N ASP A 465 14.21 35.89 8.68
CA ASP A 465 15.27 36.16 9.65
C ASP A 465 15.79 34.87 10.31
N LEU A 466 16.21 33.89 9.49
CA LEU A 466 16.57 32.54 9.92
C LEU A 466 18.08 32.34 9.93
N HIS A 467 18.64 32.18 11.13
CA HIS A 467 20.07 32.01 11.34
C HIS A 467 20.47 30.55 11.59
N TYR A 468 19.58 29.74 12.13
CA TYR A 468 19.82 28.31 12.42
C TYR A 468 19.00 27.46 11.47
N VAL A 469 19.67 26.55 10.77
CA VAL A 469 19.08 25.82 9.65
C VAL A 469 19.36 24.34 9.77
N SER A 470 18.31 23.51 9.74
CA SER A 470 18.40 22.07 9.48
C SER A 470 18.17 21.85 7.99
N ASP A 471 19.14 21.30 7.30
CA ASP A 471 19.15 21.07 5.86
C ASP A 471 19.40 19.59 5.55
N GLN A 472 19.83 19.25 4.32
CA GLN A 472 20.20 17.89 3.94
C GLN A 472 21.24 17.30 4.92
N ASP A 473 21.13 15.99 5.19
CA ASP A 473 21.97 15.37 6.23
C ASP A 473 23.34 14.91 5.72
N ILE A 474 23.51 14.81 4.41
CA ILE A 474 24.69 14.23 3.77
C ILE A 474 25.08 15.10 2.57
N ILE A 475 26.38 15.19 2.33
CA ILE A 475 26.96 15.82 1.13
C ILE A 475 27.78 14.81 0.33
N THR A 476 27.97 15.08 -0.96
CA THR A 476 28.88 14.28 -1.79
C THR A 476 30.33 14.67 -1.51
N PRO A 477 31.33 13.79 -1.75
CA PRO A 477 32.75 14.12 -1.57
C PRO A 477 33.23 15.29 -2.43
N ASN A 478 32.53 15.56 -3.54
CA ASN A 478 32.88 16.61 -4.48
C ASN A 478 32.23 17.96 -4.11
N ASP A 479 31.33 17.98 -3.09
CA ASP A 479 30.68 19.19 -2.63
C ASP A 479 31.45 19.75 -1.43
N ALA A 480 32.11 20.88 -1.63
CA ALA A 480 32.83 21.59 -0.58
C ALA A 480 31.86 22.40 0.35
N SER A 481 30.56 22.34 0.10
CA SER A 481 29.55 23.06 0.87
C SER A 481 29.53 22.59 2.32
N ARG A 482 29.31 23.53 3.24
CA ARG A 482 29.04 23.24 4.65
C ARG A 482 27.56 23.32 5.02
N TYR A 483 26.69 23.51 4.03
CA TYR A 483 25.24 23.61 4.21
C TYR A 483 24.59 22.22 4.33
N PHE A 484 24.91 21.52 5.44
CA PHE A 484 24.36 20.20 5.74
C PHE A 484 24.15 20.00 7.26
N GLY A 485 23.27 19.12 7.62
CA GLY A 485 22.87 18.86 9.00
C GLY A 485 22.23 20.11 9.63
N LEU A 486 22.54 20.34 10.90
CA LEU A 486 22.21 21.57 11.62
C LEU A 486 23.40 22.52 11.63
N TYR A 487 23.21 23.73 11.15
CA TYR A 487 24.26 24.77 11.14
C TYR A 487 23.69 26.14 11.50
N LYS A 488 24.59 27.04 11.98
CA LYS A 488 24.33 28.46 12.13
C LYS A 488 24.89 29.21 10.92
N LEU A 489 24.15 30.18 10.38
CA LEU A 489 24.66 31.14 9.41
C LEU A 489 25.37 32.27 10.15
N GLN A 490 26.65 32.44 9.86
CA GLN A 490 27.45 33.49 10.43
C GLN A 490 28.30 34.14 9.30
N ASP A 491 28.11 35.42 9.08
CA ASP A 491 28.81 36.18 8.02
C ASP A 491 28.70 35.51 6.63
N GLY A 492 27.54 34.96 6.30
CA GLY A 492 27.26 34.25 5.04
C GLY A 492 27.88 32.88 4.92
N GLN A 493 28.46 32.33 5.99
CA GLN A 493 29.05 31.00 6.04
C GLN A 493 28.29 30.10 7.00
N ALA A 494 28.23 28.78 6.67
CA ALA A 494 27.65 27.80 7.54
C ALA A 494 28.67 27.31 8.60
N LEU A 495 28.31 27.47 9.87
CA LEU A 495 29.01 26.90 11.00
C LEU A 495 28.24 25.65 11.46
N ASN A 496 28.72 24.45 11.12
CA ASN A 496 28.05 23.20 11.45
C ASN A 496 28.01 22.99 12.98
N LEU A 497 26.84 22.64 13.50
CA LEU A 497 26.55 22.35 14.89
C LEU A 497 26.37 20.84 15.12
N ALA A 498 25.47 20.21 14.35
CA ALA A 498 25.21 18.78 14.48
C ALA A 498 24.93 18.15 13.11
N MET A 499 25.31 16.91 12.96
CA MET A 499 25.13 16.15 11.73
C MET A 499 24.42 14.83 12.04
N PRO A 500 23.16 14.65 11.63
CA PRO A 500 22.53 13.35 11.59
C PRO A 500 23.27 12.40 10.65
N ILE A 501 23.37 11.14 11.03
CA ILE A 501 24.13 10.12 10.28
C ILE A 501 23.27 8.93 9.93
N TRP A 502 23.42 8.48 8.68
CA TRP A 502 22.92 7.21 8.16
C TRP A 502 24.06 6.19 8.15
N ASN A 503 24.06 5.23 9.08
CA ASN A 503 25.03 4.15 9.14
C ASN A 503 24.55 2.96 8.32
N TRP A 504 24.48 3.09 6.99
CA TRP A 504 24.06 2.01 6.10
C TRP A 504 24.94 0.77 6.22
N GLY A 505 26.23 0.92 6.47
CA GLY A 505 27.13 -0.19 6.73
C GLY A 505 26.66 -1.08 7.88
N VAL A 506 26.28 -0.48 9.00
CA VAL A 506 25.73 -1.20 10.17
C VAL A 506 24.38 -1.86 9.84
N PHE A 507 23.54 -1.20 9.04
CA PHE A 507 22.28 -1.79 8.58
C PHE A 507 22.54 -3.06 7.76
N TYR A 508 23.36 -2.95 6.72
CA TYR A 508 23.68 -4.06 5.83
C TYR A 508 24.38 -5.20 6.58
N GLU A 509 25.34 -4.89 7.43
CA GLU A 509 26.01 -5.87 8.28
C GLU A 509 25.02 -6.72 9.07
N LYS A 510 24.15 -6.08 9.86
CA LYS A 510 23.17 -6.78 10.71
C LYS A 510 22.17 -7.60 9.91
N LEU A 511 21.72 -7.09 8.77
CA LEU A 511 20.83 -7.80 7.88
C LEU A 511 21.53 -9.03 7.29
N LEU A 512 22.75 -8.88 6.76
CA LEU A 512 23.51 -9.98 6.17
C LEU A 512 23.92 -11.03 7.22
N GLN A 513 24.21 -10.63 8.44
CA GLN A 513 24.39 -11.58 9.55
C GLN A 513 23.13 -12.42 9.79
N SER A 514 21.93 -11.84 9.67
CA SER A 514 20.67 -12.58 9.78
C SER A 514 20.46 -13.56 8.62
N VAL A 515 20.90 -13.20 7.41
CA VAL A 515 20.89 -14.10 6.24
C VAL A 515 21.85 -15.27 6.44
N LEU A 516 23.08 -14.99 6.80
CA LEU A 516 24.12 -16.02 7.07
C LEU A 516 23.71 -16.97 8.20
N ALA A 517 23.00 -16.50 9.21
CA ALA A 517 22.47 -17.31 10.31
C ALA A 517 21.18 -18.06 9.97
N GLY A 518 20.57 -17.83 8.79
CA GLY A 518 19.31 -18.44 8.36
C GLY A 518 18.06 -17.84 9.02
N SER A 519 18.19 -16.90 9.95
CA SER A 519 17.06 -16.25 10.62
C SER A 519 16.24 -15.34 9.69
N TYR A 520 16.88 -14.78 8.67
CA TYR A 520 16.19 -13.99 7.63
C TYR A 520 15.12 -14.81 6.90
N LYS A 521 15.43 -16.06 6.52
CA LYS A 521 14.49 -16.96 5.84
C LYS A 521 13.35 -17.37 6.78
N ALA A 522 13.66 -17.67 8.04
CA ALA A 522 12.67 -18.04 9.05
C ALA A 522 11.66 -16.92 9.31
N GLU A 523 12.10 -15.67 9.37
CA GLU A 523 11.22 -14.52 9.49
C GLU A 523 10.14 -14.46 8.38
N GLY A 524 10.52 -14.82 7.14
CA GLY A 524 9.58 -14.79 6.01
C GLY A 524 8.65 -15.99 5.93
N GLN A 525 9.01 -17.12 6.54
CA GLN A 525 8.19 -18.35 6.51
C GLN A 525 7.07 -18.36 7.55
N GLU A 526 7.25 -17.67 8.67
CA GLU A 526 6.29 -17.63 9.78
C GLU A 526 5.25 -16.51 9.65
N GLN A 527 5.40 -15.62 8.67
CA GLN A 527 4.56 -14.41 8.59
C GLN A 527 3.84 -14.30 7.25
N VAL A 528 2.53 -14.07 7.35
CA VAL A 528 1.62 -13.68 6.25
C VAL A 528 1.73 -12.18 5.93
N LYS A 529 2.66 -11.43 6.54
CA LYS A 529 2.76 -9.96 6.48
C LYS A 529 4.04 -9.50 5.84
N ALA A 530 3.95 -8.44 5.03
CA ALA A 530 5.10 -7.76 4.46
C ALA A 530 6.05 -7.22 5.55
N LEU A 531 7.35 -7.48 5.41
CA LEU A 531 8.36 -7.04 6.37
C LEU A 531 9.00 -5.73 5.89
N ASN A 532 8.92 -4.71 6.73
CA ASN A 532 9.52 -3.41 6.51
C ASN A 532 10.49 -3.12 7.66
N TYR A 533 11.78 -3.09 7.38
CA TYR A 533 12.81 -2.77 8.37
C TYR A 533 12.92 -1.26 8.55
N TRP A 534 12.62 -0.78 9.75
CA TRP A 534 12.70 0.63 10.09
C TRP A 534 13.53 0.84 11.35
N TRP A 535 14.85 0.69 11.18
CA TRP A 535 15.80 0.69 12.30
C TRP A 535 16.30 2.09 12.63
N GLY A 536 16.59 2.34 13.90
CA GLY A 536 16.97 3.64 14.44
C GLY A 536 18.28 3.63 15.22
N MET A 537 18.37 4.49 16.21
CA MET A 537 19.53 4.63 17.09
C MET A 537 19.78 3.38 17.93
N SER A 538 18.75 2.69 18.40
CA SER A 538 18.86 1.42 19.14
C SER A 538 19.61 0.35 18.35
N ALA A 539 19.45 0.36 17.03
CA ALA A 539 20.17 -0.53 16.10
C ALA A 539 21.52 0.02 15.65
N GLY A 540 21.87 1.26 15.98
CA GLY A 540 23.07 1.93 15.50
C GLY A 540 23.02 2.35 14.03
N VAL A 541 21.84 2.28 13.39
CA VAL A 541 21.64 2.67 11.97
C VAL A 541 21.56 4.18 11.82
N ILE A 542 21.04 4.85 12.83
CA ILE A 542 20.95 6.30 12.91
C ILE A 542 21.79 6.80 14.06
N ASP A 543 22.48 7.91 13.86
CA ASP A 543 23.29 8.57 14.88
C ASP A 543 23.24 10.10 14.71
N LEU A 544 23.78 10.83 15.69
CA LEU A 544 24.01 12.27 15.66
C LEU A 544 25.42 12.59 16.13
N ILE A 545 26.19 13.29 15.32
CA ILE A 545 27.49 13.85 15.69
C ILE A 545 27.32 15.34 16.00
N CYS A 546 27.74 15.74 17.19
CA CYS A 546 27.81 17.15 17.58
C CYS A 546 29.21 17.70 17.31
N SER A 547 29.28 18.91 16.72
CA SER A 547 30.53 19.62 16.55
C SER A 547 31.00 20.28 17.86
N LYS A 548 32.25 20.74 17.87
CA LYS A 548 32.81 21.50 18.98
C LYS A 548 32.17 22.88 19.18
N HIS A 549 31.38 23.35 18.20
CA HIS A 549 30.71 24.66 18.27
C HIS A 549 29.39 24.63 19.05
N VAL A 550 28.90 23.45 19.39
CA VAL A 550 27.74 23.32 20.29
C VAL A 550 28.18 23.66 21.71
N PRO A 551 27.48 24.57 22.43
CA PRO A 551 27.79 24.88 23.82
C PRO A 551 27.85 23.63 24.69
N TYR A 552 28.81 23.56 25.62
CA TYR A 552 29.08 22.36 26.41
C TYR A 552 27.85 21.81 27.16
N GLY A 553 27.03 22.68 27.75
CA GLY A 553 25.81 22.26 28.46
C GLY A 553 24.77 21.63 27.50
N VAL A 554 24.61 22.23 26.32
CA VAL A 554 23.70 21.73 25.28
C VAL A 554 24.19 20.38 24.73
N LYS A 555 25.50 20.25 24.51
CA LYS A 555 26.10 18.98 24.07
C LYS A 555 25.87 17.88 25.10
N ARG A 556 26.09 18.14 26.39
CA ARG A 556 25.84 17.16 27.47
C ARG A 556 24.38 16.72 27.49
N LEU A 557 23.43 17.64 27.32
CA LEU A 557 22.01 17.34 27.26
C LEU A 557 21.72 16.44 26.02
N ALA A 558 22.29 16.79 24.85
CA ALA A 558 22.16 16.00 23.65
C ALA A 558 22.71 14.57 23.81
N ASP A 559 23.91 14.44 24.41
CA ASP A 559 24.54 13.13 24.64
C ASP A 559 23.71 12.28 25.63
N HIS A 560 23.09 12.89 26.63
CA HIS A 560 22.21 12.20 27.59
C HIS A 560 20.92 11.70 26.92
N LEU A 561 20.19 12.60 26.24
CA LEU A 561 18.97 12.24 25.52
C LEU A 561 19.23 11.22 24.41
N LYS A 562 20.39 11.30 23.71
CA LYS A 562 20.80 10.30 22.75
C LYS A 562 20.93 8.92 23.38
N SER A 563 21.56 8.83 24.58
CA SER A 563 21.64 7.59 25.33
C SER A 563 20.25 7.04 25.68
N ASP A 564 19.34 7.89 26.11
CA ASP A 564 18.00 7.49 26.53
C ASP A 564 17.13 7.07 25.35
N ILE A 565 17.23 7.76 24.20
CA ILE A 565 16.58 7.33 22.95
C ILE A 565 17.12 5.97 22.49
N THR A 566 18.46 5.78 22.56
CA THR A 566 19.10 4.51 22.18
C THR A 566 18.60 3.33 23.03
N LYS A 567 18.29 3.58 24.30
CA LYS A 567 17.73 2.57 25.22
C LYS A 567 16.21 2.42 25.12
N GLY A 568 15.52 3.32 24.41
CA GLY A 568 14.06 3.38 24.36
C GLY A 568 13.42 4.01 25.61
N GLU A 569 14.19 4.71 26.44
CA GLU A 569 13.70 5.41 27.63
C GLU A 569 13.06 6.76 27.30
N VAL A 570 13.45 7.35 26.17
CA VAL A 570 12.87 8.58 25.61
C VAL A 570 12.40 8.29 24.18
N VAL A 571 11.16 8.66 23.89
CA VAL A 571 10.54 8.53 22.56
C VAL A 571 10.10 9.91 22.07
N PRO A 572 10.56 10.37 20.89
CA PRO A 572 10.25 11.71 20.37
C PRO A 572 8.75 12.04 20.29
N PHE A 573 7.91 11.03 19.98
CA PHE A 573 6.47 11.18 19.83
C PHE A 573 5.69 10.69 21.07
N PHE A 574 6.15 11.09 22.23
CA PHE A 574 5.46 10.89 23.52
C PHE A 574 4.88 12.22 24.03
N GLY A 575 3.79 12.17 24.83
CA GLY A 575 3.14 13.35 25.35
C GLY A 575 1.97 13.85 24.50
N GLN A 576 1.35 14.95 24.90
CA GLN A 576 0.28 15.59 24.13
C GLN A 576 0.87 16.31 22.91
N ILE A 577 0.41 15.95 21.73
CA ILE A 577 0.89 16.50 20.47
C ILE A 577 -0.31 17.06 19.70
N TYR A 578 -0.22 18.33 19.32
CA TYR A 578 -1.23 19.02 18.55
C TYR A 578 -0.72 19.33 17.15
N ASP A 579 -1.61 19.28 16.16
CA ASP A 579 -1.30 19.75 14.82
C ASP A 579 -1.49 21.27 14.69
N GLN A 580 -1.16 21.82 13.52
CA GLN A 580 -1.31 23.25 13.19
C GLN A 580 -2.75 23.78 13.32
N LYS A 581 -3.76 22.89 13.29
CA LYS A 581 -5.17 23.25 13.47
C LYS A 581 -5.62 23.21 14.92
N GLY A 582 -4.74 22.80 15.83
CA GLY A 582 -5.04 22.59 17.25
C GLY A 582 -5.75 21.26 17.53
N GLU A 583 -5.74 20.33 16.59
CA GLU A 583 -6.29 18.98 16.81
C GLU A 583 -5.30 18.12 17.58
N LEU A 584 -5.79 17.40 18.58
CA LEU A 584 -4.97 16.50 19.41
C LEU A 584 -4.65 15.21 18.66
N LYS A 585 -3.41 15.05 18.22
CA LYS A 585 -2.93 13.85 17.47
C LYS A 585 -2.38 12.76 18.39
N ASN A 586 -1.84 13.10 19.56
CA ASN A 586 -1.50 12.13 20.61
C ASN A 586 -1.99 12.63 21.97
N LYS A 587 -2.67 11.76 22.72
CA LYS A 587 -3.23 12.11 24.06
C LYS A 587 -2.17 12.13 25.18
N GLY A 588 -1.00 11.57 24.94
CA GLY A 588 0.09 11.51 25.91
C GLY A 588 0.01 10.34 26.90
N GLU A 589 -0.98 9.49 26.81
CA GLU A 589 -1.12 8.30 27.66
C GLU A 589 -0.18 7.18 27.23
N HIS A 590 0.11 7.11 25.93
CA HIS A 590 0.98 6.11 25.31
C HIS A 590 1.85 6.75 24.23
N GLU A 591 2.91 6.03 23.86
CA GLU A 591 3.70 6.35 22.68
C GLU A 591 2.84 6.29 21.41
N MET A 592 3.10 7.18 20.45
CA MET A 592 2.47 7.08 19.14
C MET A 592 2.94 5.79 18.44
N LYS A 593 2.00 5.07 17.82
CA LYS A 593 2.33 3.80 17.14
C LYS A 593 3.30 4.05 15.99
N PRO A 594 4.30 3.19 15.79
CA PRO A 594 5.24 3.32 14.68
C PRO A 594 4.58 3.42 13.30
N SER A 595 3.46 2.72 13.08
CA SER A 595 2.67 2.83 11.85
C SER A 595 2.09 4.23 11.63
N ASP A 596 1.67 4.90 12.70
CA ASP A 596 1.08 6.24 12.63
C ASP A 596 2.17 7.30 12.45
N ILE A 597 3.35 7.09 13.07
CA ILE A 597 4.54 7.92 12.85
C ILE A 597 4.99 7.84 11.39
N MET A 598 5.06 6.63 10.83
CA MET A 598 5.47 6.42 9.45
C MET A 598 4.55 7.12 8.44
N LYS A 599 3.24 7.08 8.70
CA LYS A 599 2.19 7.60 7.81
C LYS A 599 1.76 9.05 8.12
N MET A 600 2.51 9.78 8.95
CA MET A 600 2.18 11.17 9.27
C MET A 600 1.97 12.01 7.99
N ASP A 601 0.84 12.71 7.93
CA ASP A 601 0.40 13.61 6.86
C ASP A 601 0.04 15.03 7.38
N TRP A 602 0.41 15.33 8.61
CA TRP A 602 0.14 16.57 9.32
C TRP A 602 1.41 17.14 9.98
N LEU A 603 1.44 18.43 10.22
CA LEU A 603 2.55 19.13 10.89
C LEU A 603 2.15 19.56 12.29
N VAL A 604 3.11 19.54 13.24
CA VAL A 604 2.88 20.00 14.62
C VAL A 604 2.71 21.53 14.68
N ASP A 605 2.08 22.02 15.75
CA ASP A 605 1.59 23.39 15.95
C ASP A 605 2.69 24.48 15.97
N ASN A 606 3.92 24.12 16.25
CA ASN A 606 5.05 25.06 16.22
C ASN A 606 5.78 25.13 14.87
N VAL A 607 5.30 24.40 13.83
CA VAL A 607 5.79 24.51 12.45
C VAL A 607 5.06 25.63 11.72
N VAL A 608 5.82 26.50 11.03
CA VAL A 608 5.31 27.53 10.13
C VAL A 608 5.62 27.09 8.69
N GLY A 609 4.57 26.80 7.92
CA GLY A 609 4.65 26.25 6.58
C GLY A 609 3.58 25.18 6.37
N SER A 610 3.54 24.57 5.21
CA SER A 610 2.54 23.54 4.84
C SER A 610 3.19 22.43 4.04
N ILE A 611 2.50 21.30 3.91
CA ILE A 611 2.83 20.24 2.95
C ILE A 611 2.32 20.71 1.59
N PRO A 612 3.18 20.86 0.56
CA PRO A 612 2.77 21.40 -0.73
C PRO A 612 1.98 20.37 -1.54
N PRO A 613 1.01 20.81 -2.37
CA PRO A 613 0.32 19.94 -3.29
C PRO A 613 1.25 19.50 -4.43
N MET A 614 0.92 18.39 -5.09
CA MET A 614 1.71 17.78 -6.18
C MET A 614 2.08 18.78 -7.30
N SER A 615 1.17 19.73 -7.60
CA SER A 615 1.35 20.72 -8.66
C SER A 615 2.52 21.68 -8.44
N GLU A 616 2.95 21.87 -7.19
CA GLU A 616 4.04 22.79 -6.82
C GLU A 616 5.43 22.17 -6.99
N PHE A 617 5.55 20.85 -7.11
CA PHE A 617 6.85 20.20 -7.27
C PHE A 617 7.40 20.30 -8.70
N VAL A 618 8.74 20.28 -8.81
CA VAL A 618 9.43 20.10 -10.09
C VAL A 618 9.16 18.70 -10.65
N ASP A 619 9.18 18.55 -11.98
CA ASP A 619 8.69 17.33 -12.62
C ASP A 619 9.44 16.05 -12.20
N ASN A 620 10.76 16.13 -12.01
CA ASN A 620 11.56 15.01 -11.54
C ASN A 620 11.31 14.61 -10.07
N ALA A 621 10.62 15.46 -9.29
CA ALA A 621 10.23 15.17 -7.92
C ALA A 621 8.86 14.48 -7.84
N LYS A 622 7.97 14.75 -8.80
CA LYS A 622 6.60 14.25 -8.82
C LYS A 622 6.53 12.72 -8.72
N MET A 623 7.30 12.01 -9.54
CA MET A 623 7.33 10.55 -9.53
C MET A 623 7.70 9.97 -8.15
N VAL A 624 8.65 10.59 -7.42
CA VAL A 624 9.03 10.14 -6.08
C VAL A 624 7.88 10.36 -5.10
N VAL A 625 7.19 11.49 -5.20
CA VAL A 625 6.05 11.84 -4.33
C VAL A 625 4.82 10.96 -4.67
N GLU A 626 4.56 10.68 -5.94
CA GLU A 626 3.50 9.77 -6.39
C GLU A 626 3.68 8.35 -5.85
N LEU A 627 4.91 7.83 -5.89
CA LEU A 627 5.19 6.46 -5.42
C LEU A 627 5.20 6.30 -3.91
N LYS A 628 5.62 7.32 -3.16
CA LYS A 628 5.87 7.22 -1.71
C LYS A 628 5.39 8.43 -0.93
N GLY A 629 4.60 9.29 -1.54
CA GLY A 629 4.09 10.52 -0.94
C GLY A 629 2.96 10.28 0.05
N VAL A 630 2.77 11.27 0.90
CA VAL A 630 1.76 11.28 1.96
C VAL A 630 0.37 11.63 1.39
N GLU A 631 0.30 12.19 0.18
CA GLU A 631 -0.97 12.65 -0.43
C GLU A 631 -1.84 11.55 -1.05
N GLU A 632 -1.36 10.33 -1.26
CA GLU A 632 -2.16 9.22 -1.80
C GLU A 632 -3.41 8.87 -0.95
N ASN A 633 -3.55 9.43 0.23
CA ASN A 633 -4.68 9.16 1.13
C ASN A 633 -5.73 10.30 1.19
N LYS A 634 -5.64 11.31 0.31
CA LYS A 634 -6.58 12.45 0.27
C LYS A 634 -7.53 12.43 -0.94
N LEU A 635 -7.83 11.24 -1.47
CA LEU A 635 -8.90 11.07 -2.46
C LEU A 635 -10.20 10.67 -1.78
#